data_560018baf5f6e78dbd7a2f76d2df9671
#
_entry.id   560018baf5f6e78dbd7a2f76d2df9671
#
_cell.length_a   1.000
_cell.length_b   1.000
_cell.length_c   1.000
_cell.angle_alpha   90.00
_cell.angle_beta   90.00
_cell.angle_gamma   90.00
#
_symmetry.space_group_name_H-M   'P 1'
#
loop_
_entity.id
_entity.type
_entity.pdbx_description
1 polymer ?
#
loop_
_entity_poly.entity_id
_entity_poly.type
_entity_poly.pdbx_seq_one_letter_code
_entity_poly.pdbx_strand_id
1 'polypeptide(L)'
;MKSIESLIRPNIARLCPYSTARDEYQGSLGVFLDANESPYQTGWNRYPDPRQKELKALIAPIKGVKPENIFLGNGSDEAIDLIFRIFCIPGKDNVVAIDPSYGMYAVSADINDIEVRSVRLREDFSVPVEDLLAACDENTKAIFLCSPNNPSGNATPNEVIFDILDRFNGIVVVDEAYIDFCSVPSLLPSLEKYPNLIVLQTFSKARGLAALRLGLAFAQPYTIKVMSMVKYPYNINASTQQLAKEALARPIGSQVKEIVAQRARVADELGKFSCVKKVYPSEANFILVKFNDADVMYAHLISYGIIVRNRNKVHGCAGCLRITVGLPEENDLLIKALKEYEEGNIRR
;
A
#
# COMPACT_ATOMS: atom_id res chain seq x y z
N MET A 1 -26.13 5.71 1.80
CA MET A 1 -24.78 5.95 1.22
C MET A 1 -24.88 7.03 0.14
N LYS A 2 -23.98 8.03 0.14
CA LYS A 2 -23.89 9.02 -0.95
C LYS A 2 -23.44 8.31 -2.23
N SER A 3 -23.88 8.78 -3.43
CA SER A 3 -23.34 8.25 -4.67
C SER A 3 -21.89 8.69 -4.85
N ILE A 4 -21.07 7.88 -5.51
CA ILE A 4 -19.66 8.21 -5.75
C ILE A 4 -19.53 9.52 -6.53
N GLU A 5 -20.44 9.76 -7.49
CA GLU A 5 -20.49 11.00 -8.27
C GLU A 5 -20.58 12.24 -7.37
N SER A 6 -21.36 12.16 -6.28
CA SER A 6 -21.54 13.28 -5.35
C SER A 6 -20.34 13.53 -4.44
N LEU A 7 -19.41 12.58 -4.33
CA LEU A 7 -18.17 12.71 -3.57
C LEU A 7 -17.04 13.34 -4.38
N ILE A 8 -17.13 13.30 -5.71
CA ILE A 8 -16.10 13.84 -6.60
C ILE A 8 -16.12 15.38 -6.57
N ARG A 9 -14.93 15.98 -6.52
CA ARG A 9 -14.78 17.44 -6.60
C ARG A 9 -15.46 17.99 -7.86
N PRO A 10 -16.16 19.14 -7.79
CA PRO A 10 -16.90 19.68 -8.93
C PRO A 10 -16.05 19.98 -10.17
N ASN A 11 -14.78 20.38 -9.99
CA ASN A 11 -13.84 20.60 -11.10
C ASN A 11 -13.41 19.30 -11.76
N ILE A 12 -13.26 18.21 -11.00
CA ILE A 12 -12.93 16.88 -11.52
C ILE A 12 -14.15 16.27 -12.24
N ALA A 13 -15.35 16.44 -11.68
CA ALA A 13 -16.58 15.98 -12.32
C ALA A 13 -16.80 16.61 -13.72
N ARG A 14 -16.27 17.81 -13.95
CA ARG A 14 -16.34 18.54 -15.24
C ARG A 14 -15.10 18.38 -16.09
N LEU A 15 -14.10 17.61 -15.64
CA LEU A 15 -12.84 17.45 -16.35
C LEU A 15 -13.06 16.78 -17.71
N CYS A 16 -12.61 17.45 -18.77
CA CYS A 16 -12.41 16.82 -20.06
C CYS A 16 -11.01 16.18 -20.05
N PRO A 17 -10.89 14.86 -19.99
CA PRO A 17 -9.58 14.21 -19.91
C PRO A 17 -8.78 14.44 -21.20
N TYR A 18 -7.47 14.43 -21.08
CA TYR A 18 -6.61 14.39 -22.25
C TYR A 18 -6.87 13.09 -23.01
N SER A 19 -7.27 13.19 -24.29
CA SER A 19 -7.43 12.05 -25.20
C SER A 19 -6.19 11.90 -26.06
N THR A 20 -5.72 10.67 -26.21
CA THR A 20 -4.68 10.33 -27.20
C THR A 20 -5.35 9.74 -28.43
N ALA A 21 -4.78 9.96 -29.63
CA ALA A 21 -5.30 9.31 -30.83
C ALA A 21 -5.33 7.78 -30.70
N ARG A 22 -4.43 7.21 -29.87
CA ARG A 22 -4.39 5.77 -29.57
C ARG A 22 -5.54 5.31 -28.65
N ASP A 23 -6.15 6.21 -27.89
CA ASP A 23 -7.38 5.90 -27.15
C ASP A 23 -8.56 5.68 -28.08
N GLU A 24 -8.59 6.37 -29.22
CA GLU A 24 -9.63 6.32 -30.22
C GLU A 24 -9.41 5.18 -31.23
N TYR A 25 -8.14 4.83 -31.46
CA TYR A 25 -7.77 3.77 -32.41
C TYR A 25 -7.90 2.38 -31.78
N GLN A 26 -8.72 1.54 -32.38
CA GLN A 26 -8.99 0.16 -31.88
C GLN A 26 -8.20 -0.92 -32.64
N GLY A 27 -7.37 -0.55 -33.61
CA GLY A 27 -6.56 -1.50 -34.39
C GLY A 27 -5.21 -1.79 -33.75
N SER A 28 -4.60 -2.91 -34.17
CA SER A 28 -3.25 -3.31 -33.78
C SER A 28 -2.16 -2.98 -34.81
N LEU A 29 -2.57 -2.64 -36.05
CA LEU A 29 -1.68 -2.38 -37.16
C LEU A 29 -1.90 -0.97 -37.68
N GLY A 30 -0.82 -0.20 -37.87
CA GLY A 30 -0.94 1.15 -38.44
C GLY A 30 0.40 1.87 -38.53
N VAL A 31 0.41 2.94 -39.31
CA VAL A 31 1.48 3.93 -39.32
C VAL A 31 1.12 5.01 -38.32
N PHE A 32 1.85 5.06 -37.19
CA PHE A 32 1.57 6.00 -36.10
C PHE A 32 2.31 7.32 -36.33
N LEU A 33 1.56 8.37 -36.64
CA LEU A 33 2.04 9.74 -36.88
C LEU A 33 1.30 10.74 -35.96
N ASP A 34 0.85 10.27 -34.80
CA ASP A 34 -0.11 10.95 -33.92
C ASP A 34 0.55 11.66 -32.73
N ALA A 35 1.74 11.22 -32.29
CA ALA A 35 2.32 11.61 -31.00
C ALA A 35 3.69 12.27 -31.12
N ASN A 36 4.09 12.74 -32.29
CA ASN A 36 5.38 13.42 -32.56
C ASN A 36 6.61 12.61 -32.12
N GLU A 37 6.49 11.29 -32.10
CA GLU A 37 7.57 10.37 -31.70
C GLU A 37 8.66 10.30 -32.79
N SER A 38 9.88 9.98 -32.36
CA SER A 38 10.95 9.70 -33.32
C SER A 38 10.60 8.48 -34.21
N PRO A 39 10.76 8.57 -35.53
CA PRO A 39 10.52 7.43 -36.41
C PRO A 39 11.63 6.36 -36.31
N TYR A 40 12.78 6.71 -35.77
CA TYR A 40 13.92 5.81 -35.66
C TYR A 40 13.75 4.81 -34.53
N GLN A 41 13.89 3.53 -34.85
CA GLN A 41 13.68 2.43 -33.90
C GLN A 41 14.83 2.36 -32.88
N THR A 42 14.55 2.68 -31.64
CA THR A 42 15.45 2.55 -30.49
C THR A 42 15.03 1.43 -29.55
N GLY A 43 13.87 0.81 -29.81
CA GLY A 43 13.18 -0.10 -28.87
C GLY A 43 12.31 0.65 -27.85
N TRP A 44 12.49 1.98 -27.70
CA TRP A 44 11.81 2.82 -26.72
C TRP A 44 11.25 4.12 -27.31
N ASN A 45 11.24 4.23 -28.63
CA ASN A 45 10.81 5.44 -29.34
C ASN A 45 9.28 5.64 -29.38
N ARG A 46 8.50 4.72 -28.87
CA ARG A 46 7.04 4.78 -28.86
C ARG A 46 6.51 4.89 -27.43
N TYR A 47 5.50 5.76 -27.23
CA TYR A 47 4.77 5.81 -25.99
C TYR A 47 4.10 4.48 -25.67
N PRO A 48 4.06 4.06 -24.39
CA PRO A 48 3.36 2.85 -23.98
C PRO A 48 1.83 2.99 -24.11
N ASP A 49 1.12 1.87 -23.91
CA ASP A 49 -0.34 1.91 -23.76
C ASP A 49 -0.73 2.76 -22.54
N PRO A 50 -1.43 3.90 -22.72
CA PRO A 50 -1.85 4.76 -21.61
C PRO A 50 -2.85 4.11 -20.67
N ARG A 51 -3.51 3.03 -21.11
CA ARG A 51 -4.53 2.29 -20.32
C ARG A 51 -4.03 0.98 -19.75
N GLN A 52 -2.81 0.55 -20.10
CA GLN A 52 -2.17 -0.71 -19.68
C GLN A 52 -3.11 -1.93 -19.84
N LYS A 53 -3.85 -1.99 -20.95
CA LYS A 53 -4.90 -3.00 -21.19
C LYS A 53 -4.38 -4.44 -21.04
N GLU A 54 -3.27 -4.73 -21.67
CA GLU A 54 -2.64 -6.06 -21.65
C GLU A 54 -2.20 -6.46 -20.23
N LEU A 55 -1.55 -5.54 -19.51
CA LEU A 55 -1.11 -5.78 -18.14
C LEU A 55 -2.30 -5.99 -17.19
N LYS A 56 -3.35 -5.19 -17.32
CA LYS A 56 -4.59 -5.35 -16.54
C LYS A 56 -5.29 -6.69 -16.83
N ALA A 57 -5.29 -7.12 -18.09
CA ALA A 57 -5.86 -8.41 -18.48
C ALA A 57 -5.13 -9.60 -17.85
N LEU A 58 -3.80 -9.48 -17.62
CA LEU A 58 -3.02 -10.48 -16.91
C LEU A 58 -3.21 -10.44 -15.38
N ILE A 59 -3.39 -9.25 -14.81
CA ILE A 59 -3.59 -9.08 -13.35
C ILE A 59 -4.98 -9.53 -12.94
N ALA A 60 -5.99 -9.24 -13.73
CA ALA A 60 -7.41 -9.45 -13.40
C ALA A 60 -7.73 -10.88 -12.91
N PRO A 61 -7.36 -11.96 -13.62
CA PRO A 61 -7.62 -13.32 -13.18
C PRO A 61 -6.83 -13.71 -11.91
N ILE A 62 -5.61 -13.14 -11.71
CA ILE A 62 -4.79 -13.42 -10.52
C ILE A 62 -5.45 -12.83 -9.27
N LYS A 63 -6.12 -11.68 -9.42
CA LYS A 63 -6.78 -10.95 -8.32
C LYS A 63 -8.29 -11.23 -8.21
N GLY A 64 -8.86 -12.03 -9.11
CA GLY A 64 -10.29 -12.38 -9.12
C GLY A 64 -11.21 -11.18 -9.37
N VAL A 65 -10.76 -10.20 -10.18
CA VAL A 65 -11.52 -9.00 -10.53
C VAL A 65 -11.56 -8.81 -12.04
N LYS A 66 -12.35 -7.85 -12.53
CA LYS A 66 -12.36 -7.49 -13.95
C LYS A 66 -11.29 -6.41 -14.25
N PRO A 67 -10.76 -6.32 -15.49
CA PRO A 67 -9.77 -5.29 -15.85
C PRO A 67 -10.24 -3.85 -15.59
N GLU A 68 -11.54 -3.57 -15.73
CA GLU A 68 -12.15 -2.26 -15.45
C GLU A 68 -12.17 -1.88 -13.97
N ASN A 69 -11.94 -2.84 -13.06
CA ASN A 69 -11.80 -2.59 -11.63
C ASN A 69 -10.36 -2.22 -11.23
N ILE A 70 -9.40 -2.16 -12.17
CA ILE A 70 -7.98 -2.00 -11.89
C ILE A 70 -7.47 -0.64 -12.34
N PHE A 71 -6.84 0.08 -11.45
CA PHE A 71 -5.96 1.22 -11.71
C PHE A 71 -4.52 0.80 -11.47
N LEU A 72 -3.58 1.24 -12.34
CA LEU A 72 -2.14 1.04 -12.18
C LEU A 72 -1.44 2.38 -12.00
N GLY A 73 -0.61 2.48 -10.95
CA GLY A 73 0.11 3.70 -10.59
C GLY A 73 1.59 3.45 -10.29
N ASN A 74 2.38 4.54 -10.25
CA ASN A 74 3.77 4.54 -9.81
C ASN A 74 3.86 4.30 -8.28
N GLY A 75 3.79 3.04 -7.88
CA GLY A 75 3.50 2.63 -6.52
C GLY A 75 2.03 2.90 -6.17
N SER A 76 1.59 2.37 -5.03
CA SER A 76 0.29 2.74 -4.46
C SER A 76 0.24 4.22 -4.05
N ASP A 77 1.39 4.88 -3.92
CA ASP A 77 1.51 6.29 -3.59
C ASP A 77 0.82 7.20 -4.62
N GLU A 78 0.90 6.87 -5.94
CA GLU A 78 0.16 7.61 -6.96
C GLU A 78 -1.36 7.48 -6.79
N ALA A 79 -1.84 6.29 -6.41
CA ALA A 79 -3.26 6.10 -6.15
C ALA A 79 -3.72 6.88 -4.91
N ILE A 80 -2.90 6.92 -3.85
CA ILE A 80 -3.16 7.71 -2.64
C ILE A 80 -3.27 9.20 -2.99
N ASP A 81 -2.32 9.75 -3.74
CA ASP A 81 -2.32 11.15 -4.17
C ASP A 81 -3.55 11.48 -5.03
N LEU A 82 -3.91 10.59 -5.98
CA LEU A 82 -5.10 10.77 -6.80
C LEU A 82 -6.40 10.77 -5.99
N ILE A 83 -6.50 10.00 -4.91
CA ILE A 83 -7.68 10.00 -4.03
C ILE A 83 -7.88 11.40 -3.43
N PHE A 84 -6.82 12.04 -2.92
CA PHE A 84 -6.90 13.43 -2.44
C PHE A 84 -7.34 14.39 -3.54
N ARG A 85 -6.73 14.32 -4.71
CA ARG A 85 -7.04 15.19 -5.86
C ARG A 85 -8.46 15.01 -6.37
N ILE A 86 -9.02 13.82 -6.32
CA ILE A 86 -10.35 13.51 -6.83
C ILE A 86 -11.45 13.91 -5.86
N PHE A 87 -11.27 13.60 -4.56
CA PHE A 87 -12.36 13.67 -3.61
C PHE A 87 -12.27 14.85 -2.63
N CYS A 88 -11.08 15.41 -2.37
CA CYS A 88 -10.88 16.41 -1.33
C CYS A 88 -10.61 17.80 -1.90
N ILE A 89 -11.38 18.81 -1.47
CA ILE A 89 -11.16 20.23 -1.82
C ILE A 89 -10.05 20.78 -0.89
N PRO A 90 -8.92 21.27 -1.45
CA PRO A 90 -7.82 21.86 -0.66
C PRO A 90 -8.29 22.97 0.30
N GLY A 91 -7.71 23.02 1.49
CA GLY A 91 -8.03 24.00 2.51
C GLY A 91 -9.44 23.93 3.11
N LYS A 92 -10.25 22.92 2.71
CA LYS A 92 -11.64 22.78 3.18
C LYS A 92 -11.94 21.38 3.70
N ASP A 93 -11.65 20.36 2.91
CA ASP A 93 -12.02 18.99 3.23
C ASP A 93 -10.92 18.32 4.08
N ASN A 94 -11.29 17.25 4.75
CA ASN A 94 -10.40 16.46 5.58
C ASN A 94 -10.55 14.96 5.29
N VAL A 95 -9.59 14.21 5.81
CA VAL A 95 -9.63 12.75 5.85
C VAL A 95 -9.35 12.27 7.27
N VAL A 96 -9.81 11.07 7.59
CA VAL A 96 -9.49 10.40 8.85
C VAL A 96 -8.54 9.24 8.57
N ALA A 97 -7.50 9.09 9.38
CA ALA A 97 -6.54 7.99 9.27
C ALA A 97 -6.20 7.42 10.65
N ILE A 98 -5.95 6.11 10.70
CA ILE A 98 -5.45 5.46 11.91
C ILE A 98 -3.99 5.86 12.19
N ASP A 99 -3.62 5.97 13.46
CA ASP A 99 -2.26 6.30 13.93
C ASP A 99 -1.83 5.34 15.06
N PRO A 100 -0.66 4.67 14.95
CA PRO A 100 0.34 4.78 13.88
C PRO A 100 -0.06 4.01 12.61
N SER A 101 0.28 4.56 11.43
CA SER A 101 0.08 3.90 10.14
C SER A 101 1.12 4.33 9.10
N TYR A 102 0.85 4.10 7.83
CA TYR A 102 1.75 4.44 6.73
C TYR A 102 1.84 5.97 6.54
N GLY A 103 3.04 6.51 6.74
CA GLY A 103 3.26 7.97 6.78
C GLY A 103 2.93 8.74 5.49
N MET A 104 2.83 8.05 4.35
CA MET A 104 2.51 8.72 3.08
C MET A 104 1.08 9.23 3.00
N TYR A 105 0.18 8.77 3.85
CA TYR A 105 -1.16 9.37 3.90
C TYR A 105 -1.08 10.84 4.33
N ALA A 106 -0.35 11.12 5.43
CA ALA A 106 -0.14 12.49 5.90
C ALA A 106 0.67 13.32 4.89
N VAL A 107 1.76 12.78 4.36
CA VAL A 107 2.60 13.50 3.38
C VAL A 107 1.80 13.86 2.12
N SER A 108 1.00 12.93 1.58
CA SER A 108 0.19 13.21 0.40
C SER A 108 -0.95 14.19 0.71
N ALA A 109 -1.52 14.15 1.90
CA ALA A 109 -2.52 15.11 2.36
C ALA A 109 -1.94 16.51 2.47
N ASP A 110 -0.77 16.65 3.11
CA ASP A 110 -0.06 17.94 3.24
C ASP A 110 0.26 18.55 1.86
N ILE A 111 0.75 17.74 0.91
CA ILE A 111 1.01 18.18 -0.47
C ILE A 111 -0.26 18.73 -1.14
N ASN A 112 -1.42 18.15 -0.83
CA ASN A 112 -2.70 18.53 -1.39
C ASN A 112 -3.47 19.56 -0.54
N ASP A 113 -2.89 20.07 0.54
CA ASP A 113 -3.53 21.01 1.49
C ASP A 113 -4.84 20.43 2.09
N ILE A 114 -4.79 19.17 2.56
CA ILE A 114 -5.90 18.45 3.17
C ILE A 114 -5.56 18.10 4.61
N GLU A 115 -6.46 18.45 5.54
CA GLU A 115 -6.34 18.08 6.95
C GLU A 115 -6.42 16.56 7.12
N VAL A 116 -5.49 15.98 7.90
CA VAL A 116 -5.57 14.58 8.35
C VAL A 116 -5.94 14.55 9.82
N ARG A 117 -7.09 13.98 10.14
CA ARG A 117 -7.50 13.70 11.52
C ARG A 117 -7.03 12.31 11.91
N SER A 118 -6.00 12.26 12.73
CA SER A 118 -5.39 11.02 13.18
C SER A 118 -6.14 10.44 14.36
N VAL A 119 -6.58 9.18 14.24
CA VAL A 119 -7.24 8.43 15.32
C VAL A 119 -6.30 7.35 15.83
N ARG A 120 -5.99 7.43 17.13
CA ARG A 120 -5.03 6.52 17.76
C ARG A 120 -5.57 5.11 17.84
N LEU A 121 -4.79 4.15 17.35
CA LEU A 121 -5.06 2.73 17.57
C LEU A 121 -5.01 2.41 19.07
N ARG A 122 -5.72 1.36 19.50
CA ARG A 122 -5.65 0.87 20.88
C ARG A 122 -4.24 0.30 21.18
N GLU A 123 -3.98 -0.02 22.43
CA GLU A 123 -2.68 -0.57 22.85
C GLU A 123 -2.30 -1.90 22.16
N ASP A 124 -3.28 -2.65 21.70
CA ASP A 124 -3.12 -3.87 20.92
C ASP A 124 -3.10 -3.61 19.40
N PHE A 125 -3.09 -2.34 19.00
CA PHE A 125 -3.21 -1.85 17.63
C PHE A 125 -4.54 -2.17 16.93
N SER A 126 -5.59 -2.53 17.65
CA SER A 126 -6.92 -2.67 17.07
C SER A 126 -7.54 -1.29 16.78
N VAL A 127 -8.40 -1.25 15.75
CA VAL A 127 -9.07 -0.02 15.30
C VAL A 127 -10.21 0.35 16.24
N PRO A 128 -10.22 1.55 16.83
CA PRO A 128 -11.33 2.03 17.64
C PRO A 128 -12.41 2.63 16.71
N VAL A 129 -13.34 1.80 16.24
CA VAL A 129 -14.35 2.18 15.23
C VAL A 129 -15.16 3.40 15.64
N GLU A 130 -15.62 3.46 16.90
CA GLU A 130 -16.44 4.58 17.38
C GLU A 130 -15.66 5.90 17.36
N ASP A 131 -14.41 5.90 17.81
CA ASP A 131 -13.55 7.10 17.78
C ASP A 131 -13.24 7.51 16.34
N LEU A 132 -13.03 6.52 15.44
CA LEU A 132 -12.77 6.75 14.03
C LEU A 132 -13.94 7.44 13.34
N LEU A 133 -15.16 6.98 13.61
CA LEU A 133 -16.38 7.56 13.04
C LEU A 133 -16.74 8.90 13.71
N ALA A 134 -16.45 9.05 15.00
CA ALA A 134 -16.65 10.33 15.72
C ALA A 134 -15.69 11.43 15.24
N ALA A 135 -14.52 11.08 14.68
CA ALA A 135 -13.60 12.04 14.09
C ALA A 135 -14.06 12.57 12.71
N CYS A 136 -15.07 11.94 12.12
CA CYS A 136 -15.62 12.35 10.81
C CYS A 136 -16.67 13.47 10.97
N ASP A 137 -16.69 14.37 9.99
CA ASP A 137 -17.72 15.42 9.84
C ASP A 137 -18.22 15.51 8.38
N GLU A 138 -18.99 16.56 8.04
CA GLU A 138 -19.50 16.78 6.69
C GLU A 138 -18.41 17.02 5.63
N ASN A 139 -17.24 17.49 6.06
CA ASN A 139 -16.09 17.74 5.20
C ASN A 139 -15.16 16.52 5.08
N THR A 140 -15.40 15.46 5.86
CA THR A 140 -14.61 14.22 5.76
C THR A 140 -14.95 13.46 4.50
N LYS A 141 -13.96 13.29 3.60
CA LYS A 141 -14.13 12.66 2.28
C LYS A 141 -13.65 11.22 2.25
N ALA A 142 -12.62 10.90 3.04
CA ALA A 142 -12.10 9.54 3.06
C ALA A 142 -11.63 9.11 4.46
N ILE A 143 -11.70 7.81 4.70
CA ILE A 143 -11.04 7.12 5.82
C ILE A 143 -9.94 6.24 5.24
N PHE A 144 -8.71 6.33 5.78
CA PHE A 144 -7.58 5.49 5.41
C PHE A 144 -7.30 4.44 6.48
N LEU A 145 -7.34 3.17 6.09
CA LEU A 145 -6.99 2.01 6.91
C LEU A 145 -5.85 1.25 6.23
N CYS A 146 -4.87 0.80 6.99
CA CYS A 146 -3.80 -0.07 6.51
C CYS A 146 -4.00 -1.46 7.14
N SER A 147 -4.18 -2.49 6.32
CA SER A 147 -4.41 -3.86 6.81
C SER A 147 -3.82 -4.90 5.86
N PRO A 148 -2.77 -5.62 6.27
CA PRO A 148 -2.01 -5.51 7.53
C PRO A 148 -1.36 -4.14 7.73
N ASN A 149 -1.38 -3.63 8.98
CA ASN A 149 -0.92 -2.28 9.27
C ASN A 149 0.60 -2.16 9.33
N ASN A 150 1.13 -1.04 8.88
CA ASN A 150 2.52 -0.65 9.02
C ASN A 150 2.60 0.58 9.96
N PRO A 151 3.21 0.48 11.15
CA PRO A 151 4.30 -0.45 11.47
C PRO A 151 3.94 -1.65 12.37
N SER A 152 2.70 -1.79 12.82
CA SER A 152 2.32 -2.78 13.85
C SER A 152 2.27 -4.23 13.35
N GLY A 153 1.99 -4.44 12.05
CA GLY A 153 1.94 -5.76 11.42
C GLY A 153 0.60 -6.49 11.55
N ASN A 154 -0.29 -6.05 12.44
CA ASN A 154 -1.60 -6.68 12.63
C ASN A 154 -2.55 -6.43 11.47
N ALA A 155 -3.43 -7.38 11.19
CA ALA A 155 -4.55 -7.22 10.27
C ALA A 155 -5.81 -6.79 11.04
N THR A 156 -6.59 -5.90 10.43
CA THR A 156 -7.92 -5.56 10.89
C THR A 156 -8.90 -6.62 10.38
N PRO A 157 -9.74 -7.24 11.22
CA PRO A 157 -10.78 -8.15 10.77
C PRO A 157 -11.72 -7.50 9.75
N ASN A 158 -12.12 -8.26 8.72
CA ASN A 158 -12.97 -7.71 7.65
C ASN A 158 -14.32 -7.18 8.17
N GLU A 159 -14.87 -7.78 9.22
CA GLU A 159 -16.12 -7.36 9.86
C GLU A 159 -16.02 -5.94 10.42
N VAL A 160 -14.85 -5.56 10.97
CA VAL A 160 -14.58 -4.20 11.45
C VAL A 160 -14.56 -3.21 10.29
N ILE A 161 -13.95 -3.61 9.16
CA ILE A 161 -13.91 -2.78 7.95
C ILE A 161 -15.31 -2.65 7.33
N PHE A 162 -16.11 -3.73 7.35
CA PHE A 162 -17.50 -3.69 6.87
C PHE A 162 -18.37 -2.78 7.72
N ASP A 163 -18.21 -2.78 9.06
CA ASP A 163 -18.94 -1.85 9.94
C ASP A 163 -18.62 -0.38 9.60
N ILE A 164 -17.35 -0.07 9.32
CA ILE A 164 -16.96 1.28 8.88
C ILE A 164 -17.58 1.61 7.51
N LEU A 165 -17.54 0.68 6.54
CA LEU A 165 -18.12 0.87 5.20
C LEU A 165 -19.64 1.10 5.25
N ASP A 166 -20.34 0.41 6.11
CA ASP A 166 -21.79 0.51 6.26
C ASP A 166 -22.22 1.84 6.93
N ARG A 167 -21.37 2.40 7.81
CA ARG A 167 -21.70 3.59 8.61
C ARG A 167 -21.10 4.89 8.06
N PHE A 168 -20.04 4.85 7.27
CA PHE A 168 -19.40 6.04 6.71
C PHE A 168 -19.91 6.34 5.30
N ASN A 169 -20.31 7.61 5.07
CA ASN A 169 -20.87 8.06 3.80
C ASN A 169 -19.84 8.68 2.83
N GLY A 170 -18.55 8.42 3.04
CA GLY A 170 -17.44 8.82 2.17
C GLY A 170 -16.67 7.61 1.64
N ILE A 171 -15.49 7.84 1.10
CA ILE A 171 -14.60 6.79 0.57
C ILE A 171 -13.88 6.08 1.73
N VAL A 172 -13.86 4.75 1.72
CA VAL A 172 -13.01 3.95 2.61
C VAL A 172 -11.87 3.36 1.79
N VAL A 173 -10.66 3.77 2.11
CA VAL A 173 -9.43 3.29 1.47
C VAL A 173 -8.80 2.24 2.38
N VAL A 174 -8.65 1.03 1.89
CA VAL A 174 -7.96 -0.05 2.61
C VAL A 174 -6.66 -0.39 1.90
N ASP A 175 -5.54 -0.07 2.54
CA ASP A 175 -4.21 -0.37 2.01
C ASP A 175 -3.82 -1.80 2.39
N GLU A 176 -3.90 -2.68 1.42
CA GLU A 176 -3.55 -4.10 1.47
C GLU A 176 -2.13 -4.37 0.94
N ALA A 177 -1.17 -3.47 1.13
CA ALA A 177 0.19 -3.65 0.61
C ALA A 177 0.86 -4.96 1.07
N TYR A 178 0.41 -5.55 2.17
CA TYR A 178 0.96 -6.77 2.77
C TYR A 178 0.01 -7.96 2.71
N ILE A 179 -1.11 -7.86 2.01
CA ILE A 179 -2.20 -8.87 2.01
C ILE A 179 -1.75 -10.26 1.55
N ASP A 180 -0.76 -10.35 0.66
CA ASP A 180 -0.26 -11.62 0.15
C ASP A 180 0.41 -12.49 1.27
N PHE A 181 0.77 -11.90 2.42
CA PHE A 181 1.33 -12.58 3.60
C PHE A 181 0.30 -12.85 4.71
N CYS A 182 -0.92 -12.37 4.52
CA CYS A 182 -1.95 -12.29 5.53
C CYS A 182 -2.85 -13.54 5.53
N SER A 183 -3.30 -13.94 6.72
CA SER A 183 -4.32 -14.98 6.88
C SER A 183 -5.74 -14.47 6.67
N VAL A 184 -5.97 -13.15 6.87
CA VAL A 184 -7.25 -12.51 6.59
C VAL A 184 -7.41 -12.33 5.09
N PRO A 185 -8.56 -12.73 4.50
CA PRO A 185 -8.81 -12.58 3.07
C PRO A 185 -8.84 -11.11 2.62
N SER A 186 -8.38 -10.86 1.38
CA SER A 186 -8.51 -9.55 0.74
C SER A 186 -9.98 -9.12 0.59
N LEU A 187 -10.21 -7.81 0.63
CA LEU A 187 -11.51 -7.19 0.42
C LEU A 187 -11.93 -7.10 -1.06
N LEU A 188 -11.11 -7.55 -2.00
CA LEU A 188 -11.43 -7.50 -3.43
C LEU A 188 -12.79 -8.12 -3.81
N PRO A 189 -13.23 -9.26 -3.23
CA PRO A 189 -14.56 -9.80 -3.49
C PRO A 189 -15.72 -8.90 -3.05
N SER A 190 -15.44 -7.92 -2.16
CA SER A 190 -16.46 -7.01 -1.61
C SER A 190 -16.67 -5.75 -2.43
N LEU A 191 -15.89 -5.53 -3.50
CA LEU A 191 -16.00 -4.34 -4.36
C LEU A 191 -17.39 -4.16 -4.99
N GLU A 192 -18.09 -5.26 -5.31
CA GLU A 192 -19.45 -5.17 -5.88
C GLU A 192 -20.48 -4.67 -4.86
N LYS A 193 -20.31 -5.07 -3.59
CA LYS A 193 -21.20 -4.69 -2.50
C LYS A 193 -20.96 -3.25 -2.02
N TYR A 194 -19.71 -2.79 -2.02
CA TYR A 194 -19.30 -1.51 -1.44
C TYR A 194 -18.72 -0.56 -2.51
N PRO A 195 -19.56 0.26 -3.15
CA PRO A 195 -19.10 1.18 -4.20
C PRO A 195 -18.12 2.27 -3.68
N ASN A 196 -18.13 2.55 -2.38
CA ASN A 196 -17.24 3.49 -1.70
C ASN A 196 -15.92 2.86 -1.22
N LEU A 197 -15.67 1.57 -1.49
CA LEU A 197 -14.42 0.90 -1.15
C LEU A 197 -13.38 1.10 -2.25
N ILE A 198 -12.18 1.51 -1.83
CA ILE A 198 -10.96 1.49 -2.67
C ILE A 198 -9.94 0.62 -1.95
N VAL A 199 -9.48 -0.45 -2.60
CA VAL A 199 -8.42 -1.33 -2.09
C VAL A 199 -7.12 -1.00 -2.79
N LEU A 200 -6.06 -0.71 -2.02
CA LEU A 200 -4.72 -0.50 -2.55
C LEU A 200 -3.88 -1.76 -2.37
N GLN A 201 -3.12 -2.11 -3.40
CA GLN A 201 -2.12 -3.18 -3.34
C GLN A 201 -0.85 -2.76 -4.07
N THR A 202 0.23 -3.55 -3.94
CA THR A 202 1.51 -3.22 -4.57
C THR A 202 2.27 -4.48 -4.99
N PHE A 203 3.05 -4.37 -6.06
CA PHE A 203 4.03 -5.40 -6.41
C PHE A 203 5.37 -5.24 -5.69
N SER A 204 5.52 -4.19 -4.90
CA SER A 204 6.78 -3.90 -4.18
C SER A 204 7.12 -4.88 -3.07
N LYS A 205 6.14 -5.64 -2.53
CA LYS A 205 6.31 -6.50 -1.36
C LYS A 205 6.41 -7.99 -1.77
N ALA A 206 5.31 -8.70 -1.79
CA ALA A 206 5.32 -10.14 -2.05
C ALA A 206 5.91 -10.52 -3.42
N ARG A 207 5.71 -9.70 -4.45
CA ARG A 207 6.28 -9.94 -5.77
C ARG A 207 7.75 -9.50 -5.94
N GLY A 208 8.33 -8.81 -4.93
CA GLY A 208 9.73 -8.38 -4.96
C GLY A 208 10.06 -7.33 -6.04
N LEU A 209 9.08 -6.59 -6.54
CA LEU A 209 9.23 -5.65 -7.66
C LEU A 209 9.27 -4.18 -7.20
N ALA A 210 9.87 -3.91 -6.04
CA ALA A 210 9.92 -2.57 -5.47
C ALA A 210 10.56 -1.53 -6.43
N ALA A 211 11.57 -1.92 -7.18
CA ALA A 211 12.26 -1.06 -8.13
C ALA A 211 11.42 -0.69 -9.36
N LEU A 212 10.42 -1.49 -9.72
CA LEU A 212 9.52 -1.19 -10.84
C LEU A 212 8.46 -0.15 -10.52
N ARG A 213 8.30 0.20 -9.24
CA ARG A 213 7.32 1.20 -8.81
C ARG A 213 5.91 0.92 -9.32
N LEU A 214 5.45 -0.34 -9.27
CA LEU A 214 4.11 -0.72 -9.71
C LEU A 214 3.19 -0.96 -8.52
N GLY A 215 2.19 -0.07 -8.38
CA GLY A 215 1.10 -0.16 -7.42
C GLY A 215 -0.24 -0.29 -8.11
N LEU A 216 -1.24 -0.73 -7.35
CA LEU A 216 -2.57 -1.01 -7.84
C LEU A 216 -3.61 -0.36 -6.92
N ALA A 217 -4.67 0.15 -7.53
CA ALA A 217 -5.91 0.42 -6.81
C ALA A 217 -7.05 -0.36 -7.48
N PHE A 218 -7.93 -0.89 -6.65
CA PHE A 218 -9.11 -1.63 -7.08
C PHE A 218 -10.35 -0.93 -6.53
N ALA A 219 -11.33 -0.70 -7.38
CA ALA A 219 -12.59 -0.08 -7.02
C ALA A 219 -13.67 -0.41 -8.06
N GLN A 220 -14.87 0.08 -7.86
CA GLN A 220 -15.91 0.05 -8.88
C GLN A 220 -15.45 0.74 -10.19
N PRO A 221 -15.90 0.28 -11.37
CA PRO A 221 -15.45 0.77 -12.66
C PRO A 221 -15.54 2.29 -12.83
N TYR A 222 -16.56 2.93 -12.26
CA TYR A 222 -16.72 4.37 -12.32
C TYR A 222 -15.57 5.11 -11.58
N THR A 223 -15.21 4.67 -10.38
CA THR A 223 -14.07 5.23 -9.62
C THR A 223 -12.77 5.06 -10.39
N ILE A 224 -12.53 3.87 -10.97
CA ILE A 224 -11.33 3.60 -11.79
C ILE A 224 -11.30 4.48 -13.04
N LYS A 225 -12.46 4.72 -13.66
CA LYS A 225 -12.57 5.65 -14.78
C LYS A 225 -12.14 7.06 -14.37
N VAL A 226 -12.63 7.58 -13.24
CA VAL A 226 -12.27 8.91 -12.74
C VAL A 226 -10.78 9.00 -12.40
N MET A 227 -10.21 7.99 -11.73
CA MET A 227 -8.75 7.92 -11.48
C MET A 227 -7.96 7.97 -12.80
N SER A 228 -8.44 7.27 -13.84
CA SER A 228 -7.81 7.23 -15.16
C SER A 228 -7.92 8.57 -15.91
N MET A 229 -8.92 9.38 -15.61
CA MET A 229 -9.07 10.73 -16.17
C MET A 229 -8.09 11.73 -15.57
N VAL A 230 -7.74 11.56 -14.28
CA VAL A 230 -6.90 12.52 -13.52
C VAL A 230 -5.43 12.18 -13.58
N LYS A 231 -5.07 10.91 -13.73
CA LYS A 231 -3.66 10.50 -13.87
C LYS A 231 -3.00 11.07 -15.13
N TYR A 232 -1.69 11.16 -15.15
CA TYR A 232 -0.95 11.43 -16.37
C TYR A 232 -1.17 10.30 -17.40
N PRO A 233 -1.31 10.61 -18.71
CA PRO A 233 -1.65 9.60 -19.73
C PRO A 233 -0.71 8.39 -19.72
N TYR A 234 0.58 8.61 -19.72
CA TYR A 234 1.61 7.56 -19.81
C TYR A 234 2.32 7.34 -18.46
N ASN A 235 1.56 7.32 -17.36
CA ASN A 235 2.09 7.22 -16.01
C ASN A 235 2.97 5.97 -15.76
N ILE A 236 2.68 4.84 -16.40
CA ILE A 236 3.49 3.62 -16.32
C ILE A 236 4.29 3.46 -17.61
N ASN A 237 5.61 3.53 -17.51
CA ASN A 237 6.50 3.41 -18.65
C ASN A 237 6.49 2.01 -19.28
N ALA A 238 6.99 1.90 -20.53
CA ALA A 238 6.98 0.66 -21.30
C ALA A 238 7.80 -0.46 -20.63
N SER A 239 8.97 -0.14 -20.07
CA SER A 239 9.83 -1.12 -19.41
C SER A 239 9.18 -1.70 -18.16
N THR A 240 8.54 -0.88 -17.34
CA THR A 240 7.76 -1.36 -16.18
C THR A 240 6.63 -2.28 -16.63
N GLN A 241 5.87 -1.91 -17.68
CA GLN A 241 4.79 -2.77 -18.19
C GLN A 241 5.32 -4.12 -18.66
N GLN A 242 6.43 -4.12 -19.43
CA GLN A 242 7.03 -5.35 -19.93
C GLN A 242 7.56 -6.25 -18.81
N LEU A 243 8.39 -5.71 -17.91
CA LEU A 243 8.98 -6.47 -16.82
C LEU A 243 7.91 -7.00 -15.83
N ALA A 244 6.84 -6.23 -15.62
CA ALA A 244 5.72 -6.68 -14.81
C ALA A 244 4.97 -7.87 -15.45
N LYS A 245 4.75 -7.87 -16.78
CA LYS A 245 4.16 -9.01 -17.50
C LYS A 245 5.02 -10.26 -17.36
N GLU A 246 6.34 -10.14 -17.53
CA GLU A 246 7.28 -11.25 -17.36
C GLU A 246 7.26 -11.81 -15.93
N ALA A 247 7.20 -10.92 -14.92
CA ALA A 247 7.15 -11.32 -13.51
C ALA A 247 5.83 -11.98 -13.13
N LEU A 248 4.71 -11.58 -13.75
CA LEU A 248 3.40 -12.20 -13.51
C LEU A 248 3.32 -13.65 -13.95
N ALA A 249 4.12 -14.05 -14.94
CA ALA A 249 4.22 -15.44 -15.38
C ALA A 249 4.84 -16.37 -14.32
N ARG A 250 5.49 -15.81 -13.28
CA ARG A 250 6.12 -16.56 -12.20
C ARG A 250 5.22 -16.61 -10.97
N PRO A 251 4.82 -17.80 -10.47
CA PRO A 251 4.07 -17.92 -9.24
C PRO A 251 4.95 -17.56 -8.04
N ILE A 252 4.37 -16.85 -7.05
CA ILE A 252 5.10 -16.41 -5.84
C ILE A 252 4.70 -17.19 -4.58
N GLY A 253 3.82 -18.18 -4.70
CA GLY A 253 3.23 -18.86 -3.54
C GLY A 253 4.26 -19.58 -2.64
N SER A 254 5.33 -20.14 -3.20
CA SER A 254 6.39 -20.77 -2.42
C SER A 254 7.20 -19.74 -1.61
N GLN A 255 7.55 -18.63 -2.23
CA GLN A 255 8.27 -17.53 -1.58
C GLN A 255 7.45 -16.89 -0.45
N VAL A 256 6.14 -16.67 -0.69
CA VAL A 256 5.25 -16.15 0.35
C VAL A 256 5.16 -17.12 1.53
N LYS A 257 5.00 -18.42 1.28
CA LYS A 257 4.97 -19.44 2.34
C LYS A 257 6.27 -19.47 3.14
N GLU A 258 7.42 -19.36 2.48
CA GLU A 258 8.72 -19.30 3.14
C GLU A 258 8.84 -18.08 4.04
N ILE A 259 8.48 -16.87 3.54
CA ILE A 259 8.51 -15.64 4.33
C ILE A 259 7.58 -15.75 5.55
N VAL A 260 6.38 -16.32 5.41
CA VAL A 260 5.45 -16.53 6.52
C VAL A 260 6.02 -17.52 7.55
N ALA A 261 6.66 -18.61 7.11
CA ALA A 261 7.31 -19.56 7.99
C ALA A 261 8.50 -18.93 8.72
N GLN A 262 9.33 -18.16 8.00
CA GLN A 262 10.44 -17.42 8.61
C GLN A 262 9.95 -16.35 9.59
N ARG A 263 8.84 -15.65 9.29
CA ARG A 263 8.20 -14.71 10.22
C ARG A 263 7.89 -15.37 11.55
N ALA A 264 7.26 -16.54 11.52
CA ALA A 264 6.92 -17.29 12.72
C ALA A 264 8.18 -17.72 13.50
N ARG A 265 9.20 -18.27 12.80
CA ARG A 265 10.47 -18.67 13.40
C ARG A 265 11.18 -17.48 14.07
N VAL A 266 11.33 -16.37 13.36
CA VAL A 266 12.01 -15.18 13.88
C VAL A 266 11.24 -14.60 15.07
N ALA A 267 9.91 -14.56 15.02
CA ALA A 267 9.10 -14.08 16.15
C ALA A 267 9.31 -14.95 17.41
N ASP A 268 9.34 -16.28 17.26
CA ASP A 268 9.60 -17.22 18.35
C ASP A 268 11.01 -17.03 18.93
N GLU A 269 12.03 -16.97 18.08
CA GLU A 269 13.41 -16.77 18.52
C GLU A 269 13.59 -15.41 19.23
N LEU A 270 13.03 -14.34 18.69
CA LEU A 270 13.13 -13.00 19.31
C LEU A 270 12.48 -12.97 20.70
N GLY A 271 11.39 -13.71 20.89
CA GLY A 271 10.70 -13.79 22.19
C GLY A 271 11.49 -14.45 23.30
N LYS A 272 12.61 -15.14 22.99
CA LYS A 272 13.48 -15.83 23.98
C LYS A 272 14.54 -14.92 24.60
N PHE A 273 14.80 -13.75 23.98
CA PHE A 273 15.84 -12.83 24.44
C PHE A 273 15.34 -11.95 25.59
N SER A 274 16.16 -11.80 26.64
CA SER A 274 15.85 -10.96 27.81
C SER A 274 15.81 -9.47 27.49
N CYS A 275 16.50 -9.05 26.43
CA CYS A 275 16.47 -7.67 25.91
C CYS A 275 15.16 -7.33 25.18
N VAL A 276 14.33 -8.34 24.84
CA VAL A 276 13.03 -8.17 24.16
C VAL A 276 11.88 -8.13 25.17
N LYS A 277 11.15 -7.04 25.21
CA LYS A 277 9.96 -6.88 26.08
C LYS A 277 8.70 -7.50 25.47
N LYS A 278 8.54 -7.37 24.15
CA LYS A 278 7.34 -7.84 23.44
C LYS A 278 7.62 -8.01 21.96
N VAL A 279 7.20 -9.12 21.40
CA VAL A 279 7.06 -9.34 19.95
C VAL A 279 5.59 -9.19 19.63
N TYR A 280 5.25 -8.25 18.74
CA TYR A 280 3.85 -8.05 18.35
C TYR A 280 3.48 -9.04 17.25
N PRO A 281 2.26 -9.62 17.29
CA PRO A 281 1.74 -10.45 16.21
C PRO A 281 1.79 -9.72 14.86
N SER A 282 2.15 -10.43 13.80
CA SER A 282 2.24 -9.82 12.47
C SER A 282 1.64 -10.72 11.40
N GLU A 283 0.92 -10.10 10.47
CA GLU A 283 0.38 -10.65 9.23
C GLU A 283 1.09 -10.05 8.00
N ALA A 284 2.20 -9.29 8.21
CA ALA A 284 3.01 -8.70 7.16
C ALA A 284 4.33 -9.46 6.95
N ASN A 285 5.21 -8.97 6.09
CA ASN A 285 6.57 -9.48 5.92
C ASN A 285 7.59 -8.82 6.85
N PHE A 286 7.16 -8.33 7.98
CA PHE A 286 7.99 -7.73 9.03
C PHE A 286 7.38 -7.99 10.40
N ILE A 287 8.14 -7.74 11.45
CA ILE A 287 7.73 -7.90 12.85
C ILE A 287 8.02 -6.59 13.57
N LEU A 288 7.09 -6.10 14.39
CA LEU A 288 7.33 -5.02 15.34
C LEU A 288 7.76 -5.63 16.66
N VAL A 289 8.91 -5.20 17.17
CA VAL A 289 9.52 -5.74 18.39
C VAL A 289 9.84 -4.62 19.36
N LYS A 290 9.38 -4.75 20.60
CA LYS A 290 9.68 -3.82 21.68
C LYS A 290 10.89 -4.32 22.48
N PHE A 291 11.92 -3.51 22.56
CA PHE A 291 13.14 -3.78 23.29
C PHE A 291 13.19 -3.03 24.63
N ASN A 292 14.10 -3.45 25.52
CA ASN A 292 14.42 -2.72 26.73
C ASN A 292 14.92 -1.30 26.41
N ASP A 293 15.82 -1.21 25.42
CA ASP A 293 16.30 0.05 24.82
C ASP A 293 16.41 -0.13 23.30
N ALA A 294 15.47 0.48 22.57
CA ALA A 294 15.44 0.36 21.12
C ALA A 294 16.57 1.12 20.42
N ASP A 295 17.04 2.24 21.00
CA ASP A 295 18.07 3.05 20.36
C ASP A 295 19.43 2.37 20.50
N VAL A 296 19.73 1.77 21.67
CA VAL A 296 20.94 0.96 21.88
C VAL A 296 20.92 -0.28 21.00
N MET A 297 19.79 -1.01 20.96
CA MET A 297 19.64 -2.18 20.07
C MET A 297 19.78 -1.81 18.61
N TYR A 298 19.21 -0.68 18.18
CA TYR A 298 19.34 -0.17 16.82
C TYR A 298 20.81 0.09 16.46
N ALA A 299 21.57 0.79 17.33
CA ALA A 299 22.98 1.06 17.11
C ALA A 299 23.80 -0.25 17.04
N HIS A 300 23.49 -1.21 17.93
CA HIS A 300 24.13 -2.52 17.91
C HIS A 300 23.89 -3.26 16.59
N LEU A 301 22.65 -3.35 16.12
CA LEU A 301 22.34 -4.01 14.84
C LEU A 301 23.03 -3.34 13.65
N ILE A 302 23.07 -2.00 13.62
CA ILE A 302 23.81 -1.25 12.59
C ILE A 302 25.29 -1.61 12.59
N SER A 303 25.92 -1.81 13.74
CA SER A 303 27.34 -2.22 13.84
C SER A 303 27.63 -3.60 13.24
N TYR A 304 26.59 -4.44 13.11
CA TYR A 304 26.63 -5.74 12.40
C TYR A 304 26.21 -5.62 10.92
N GLY A 305 25.96 -4.40 10.41
CA GLY A 305 25.46 -4.19 9.07
C GLY A 305 23.98 -4.56 8.89
N ILE A 306 23.24 -4.77 9.98
CA ILE A 306 21.81 -5.14 9.95
C ILE A 306 20.97 -3.87 10.04
N ILE A 307 20.38 -3.49 8.93
CA ILE A 307 19.61 -2.25 8.81
C ILE A 307 18.14 -2.54 9.08
N VAL A 308 17.63 -2.06 10.19
CA VAL A 308 16.22 -2.16 10.60
C VAL A 308 15.57 -0.78 10.65
N ARG A 309 14.28 -0.71 10.93
CA ARG A 309 13.60 0.58 11.05
C ARG A 309 13.30 0.92 12.50
N ASN A 310 13.97 1.93 13.02
CA ASN A 310 13.67 2.48 14.36
C ASN A 310 12.30 3.17 14.34
N ARG A 311 11.42 2.76 15.29
CA ARG A 311 10.06 3.30 15.48
C ARG A 311 9.87 3.92 16.84
N ASN A 312 10.94 4.09 17.61
CA ASN A 312 10.91 4.59 18.99
C ASN A 312 10.17 5.94 19.13
N LYS A 313 10.23 6.80 18.11
CA LYS A 313 9.56 8.11 18.08
C LYS A 313 8.15 8.08 17.48
N VAL A 314 7.67 6.92 17.04
CA VAL A 314 6.34 6.79 16.45
C VAL A 314 5.33 6.54 17.57
N HIS A 315 4.18 7.21 17.49
CA HIS A 315 3.12 7.05 18.49
C HIS A 315 2.75 5.56 18.68
N GLY A 316 2.54 5.13 19.92
CA GLY A 316 2.25 3.73 20.28
C GLY A 316 3.42 2.75 20.09
N CYS A 317 4.55 3.18 19.49
CA CYS A 317 5.70 2.32 19.18
C CYS A 317 6.95 2.65 20.02
N ALA A 318 6.78 3.31 21.18
CA ALA A 318 7.90 3.62 22.06
C ALA A 318 8.68 2.33 22.46
N GLY A 319 9.99 2.34 22.28
CA GLY A 319 10.87 1.20 22.49
C GLY A 319 10.83 0.16 21.35
N CYS A 320 10.26 0.47 20.18
CA CYS A 320 10.07 -0.51 19.11
C CYS A 320 11.04 -0.32 17.92
N LEU A 321 11.51 -1.45 17.40
CA LEU A 321 12.09 -1.58 16.06
C LEU A 321 11.15 -2.39 15.17
N ARG A 322 11.01 -1.99 13.90
CA ARG A 322 10.35 -2.81 12.88
C ARG A 322 11.42 -3.54 12.07
N ILE A 323 11.36 -4.85 12.08
CA ILE A 323 12.34 -5.75 11.48
C ILE A 323 11.68 -6.47 10.30
N THR A 324 12.21 -6.32 9.09
CA THR A 324 11.75 -7.07 7.92
C THR A 324 12.22 -8.52 8.03
N VAL A 325 11.36 -9.45 7.66
CA VAL A 325 11.72 -10.88 7.55
C VAL A 325 12.53 -11.07 6.28
N GLY A 326 13.80 -11.48 6.45
CA GLY A 326 14.74 -11.73 5.37
C GLY A 326 14.78 -13.20 4.96
N LEU A 327 15.79 -13.55 4.16
CA LEU A 327 16.15 -14.93 3.89
C LEU A 327 16.59 -15.66 5.17
N PRO A 328 16.56 -17.01 5.23
CA PRO A 328 16.99 -17.75 6.41
C PRO A 328 18.34 -17.30 6.97
N GLU A 329 19.32 -17.09 6.09
CA GLU A 329 20.69 -16.68 6.46
C GLU A 329 20.72 -15.25 7.03
N GLU A 330 19.91 -14.34 6.51
CA GLU A 330 19.79 -12.97 7.01
C GLU A 330 19.11 -12.95 8.39
N ASN A 331 18.09 -13.77 8.58
CA ASN A 331 17.43 -13.95 9.86
C ASN A 331 18.36 -14.58 10.91
N ASP A 332 19.22 -15.52 10.50
CA ASP A 332 20.22 -16.14 11.39
C ASP A 332 21.27 -15.12 11.84
N LEU A 333 21.69 -14.20 10.96
CA LEU A 333 22.56 -13.08 11.33
C LEU A 333 21.91 -12.16 12.37
N LEU A 334 20.64 -11.85 12.21
CA LEU A 334 19.87 -11.08 13.20
C LEU A 334 19.86 -11.77 14.56
N ILE A 335 19.50 -13.06 14.59
CA ILE A 335 19.44 -13.85 15.83
C ILE A 335 20.83 -13.93 16.49
N LYS A 336 21.89 -14.12 15.70
CA LYS A 336 23.27 -14.12 16.19
C LYS A 336 23.65 -12.78 16.81
N ALA A 337 23.32 -11.65 16.17
CA ALA A 337 23.61 -10.33 16.71
C ALA A 337 22.92 -10.10 18.07
N LEU A 338 21.68 -10.57 18.25
CA LEU A 338 21.00 -10.47 19.54
C LEU A 338 21.65 -11.37 20.61
N LYS A 339 22.13 -12.56 20.26
CA LYS A 339 22.88 -13.44 21.20
C LYS A 339 24.16 -12.76 21.69
N GLU A 340 24.94 -12.18 20.77
CA GLU A 340 26.15 -11.45 21.11
C GLU A 340 25.87 -10.22 22.00
N TYR A 341 24.72 -9.54 21.77
CA TYR A 341 24.28 -8.47 22.64
C TYR A 341 24.03 -8.93 24.08
N GLU A 342 23.34 -10.07 24.29
CA GLU A 342 23.06 -10.62 25.61
C GLU A 342 24.31 -11.14 26.34
N GLU A 343 25.31 -11.63 25.60
CA GLU A 343 26.60 -12.05 26.12
C GLU A 343 27.50 -10.88 26.54
N GLY A 344 27.01 -9.63 26.39
CA GLY A 344 27.76 -8.41 26.75
C GLY A 344 28.73 -7.92 25.68
N ASN A 345 28.72 -8.53 24.49
CA ASN A 345 29.54 -8.15 23.33
C ASN A 345 28.87 -6.98 22.57
N ILE A 346 28.56 -5.89 23.28
CA ILE A 346 27.89 -4.74 22.70
C ILE A 346 28.88 -3.98 21.81
N ARG A 347 28.68 -4.07 20.49
CA ARG A 347 29.37 -3.19 19.54
C ARG A 347 28.63 -1.85 19.51
N ARG A 348 29.37 -0.76 19.69
CA ARG A 348 28.85 0.61 19.65
C ARG A 348 29.20 1.29 18.33
#